data_3aa1cb742767b6016a42cd3b18a21585
#
_entry.id   3aa1cb742767b6016a42cd3b18a21585
#
_cell.length_a   1.000
_cell.length_b   1.000
_cell.length_c   1.000
_cell.angle_alpha   90.00
_cell.angle_beta   90.00
_cell.angle_gamma   90.00
#
_symmetry.space_group_name_H-M   'P 1'
#
loop_
_entity.id
_entity.type
_entity.pdbx_description
1 polymer ?
#
loop_
_entity_poly.entity_id
_entity_poly.type
_entity_poly.pdbx_seq_one_letter_code
_entity_poly.pdbx_strand_id
1 'polypeptide(L)'
;MCIRDSPDAAAPAQDVLDKSRFLVKGARLPASNIAQIEVPFRGRVLKIAGDRTFDSWTVTVINDTDFAIRSAFENWMNTINKLSDNTGLVNPAAYQSDAFVFQLDRDGQSIRKYRFYDTFPTQVGPIELSYDAQGIQEFTVELQVQYIEILKGDSPVSGGVDIS
;
A
#
# COMPACT_ATOMS: atom_id res chain seq x y z
N MET A 1 9.60 -3.41 -4.08
CA MET A 1 8.73 -3.04 -2.93
C MET A 1 9.34 -3.59 -1.67
N CYS A 2 9.45 -2.81 -0.62
CA CYS A 2 9.95 -3.26 0.67
C CYS A 2 8.96 -2.77 1.74
N ILE A 3 8.38 -3.69 2.47
CA ILE A 3 7.58 -3.40 3.66
C ILE A 3 8.57 -3.49 4.83
N ARG A 4 8.76 -2.41 5.58
CA ARG A 4 9.73 -2.35 6.66
C ARG A 4 9.04 -1.80 7.92
N ASP A 5 9.34 -2.47 9.03
CA ASP A 5 8.91 -2.14 10.38
C ASP A 5 7.40 -2.26 10.64
N SER A 6 7.00 -3.51 10.84
CA SER A 6 5.79 -3.80 11.60
C SER A 6 6.17 -4.07 13.06
N PRO A 7 5.50 -3.51 14.06
CA PRO A 7 5.71 -3.91 15.43
C PRO A 7 5.28 -5.37 15.62
N ASP A 8 6.11 -6.13 16.19
CA ASP A 8 6.17 -7.50 16.69
C ASP A 8 5.06 -8.56 16.41
N ALA A 9 3.85 -8.20 16.05
CA ALA A 9 2.75 -9.17 15.94
C ALA A 9 2.28 -9.52 14.52
N ALA A 10 2.54 -8.67 13.53
CA ALA A 10 2.02 -8.82 12.16
C ALA A 10 3.10 -8.77 11.06
N ALA A 11 4.37 -8.68 11.43
CA ALA A 11 5.46 -8.60 10.46
C ALA A 11 5.61 -9.94 9.72
N PRO A 12 5.52 -9.94 8.37
CA PRO A 12 5.90 -11.12 7.61
C PRO A 12 7.38 -11.43 7.83
N ALA A 13 7.72 -12.72 7.84
CA ALA A 13 9.10 -13.18 7.99
C ALA A 13 10.00 -12.53 6.92
N GLN A 14 11.27 -12.25 7.25
CA GLN A 14 12.23 -11.61 6.33
C GLN A 14 12.32 -12.32 4.98
N ASP A 15 12.20 -13.64 4.98
CA ASP A 15 12.18 -14.47 3.77
C ASP A 15 10.99 -14.11 2.84
N VAL A 16 9.82 -13.84 3.40
CA VAL A 16 8.63 -13.41 2.64
C VAL A 16 8.82 -12.00 2.08
N LEU A 17 9.48 -11.12 2.83
CA LEU A 17 9.79 -9.76 2.35
C LEU A 17 10.77 -9.79 1.19
N ASP A 18 11.78 -10.64 1.24
CA ASP A 18 12.75 -10.79 0.16
C ASP A 18 12.10 -11.41 -1.09
N LYS A 19 11.26 -12.44 -0.93
CA LYS A 19 10.46 -13.01 -2.02
C LYS A 19 9.52 -11.96 -2.65
N SER A 20 8.90 -11.10 -1.85
CA SER A 20 7.98 -10.08 -2.35
C SER A 20 8.63 -9.06 -3.30
N ARG A 21 9.92 -8.80 -3.16
CA ARG A 21 10.67 -7.90 -4.05
C ARG A 21 10.72 -8.40 -5.50
N PHE A 22 10.71 -9.71 -5.69
CA PHE A 22 10.82 -10.35 -7.01
C PHE A 22 9.46 -10.73 -7.57
N LEU A 23 8.49 -11.07 -6.71
CA LEU A 23 7.19 -11.60 -7.13
C LEU A 23 6.12 -10.50 -7.31
N VAL A 24 6.40 -9.27 -6.91
CA VAL A 24 5.53 -8.14 -7.23
C VAL A 24 5.71 -7.76 -8.70
N LYS A 25 4.72 -8.12 -9.52
CA LYS A 25 4.70 -7.82 -10.96
C LYS A 25 4.43 -6.36 -11.26
N GLY A 26 3.54 -5.75 -10.51
CA GLY A 26 3.14 -4.37 -10.72
C GLY A 26 2.55 -3.73 -9.47
N ALA A 27 2.76 -2.44 -9.36
CA ALA A 27 2.16 -1.61 -8.31
C ALA A 27 1.63 -0.32 -8.94
N ARG A 28 0.38 0.01 -8.65
CA ARG A 28 -0.22 1.26 -9.08
C ARG A 28 -0.11 2.27 -7.96
N LEU A 29 0.65 3.33 -8.17
CA LEU A 29 0.75 4.42 -7.19
C LEU A 29 -0.65 5.04 -6.98
N PRO A 30 -1.11 5.18 -5.73
CA PRO A 30 -2.42 5.74 -5.45
C PRO A 30 -2.48 7.22 -5.82
N ALA A 31 -3.67 7.67 -6.23
CA ALA A 31 -3.91 9.06 -6.48
C ALA A 31 -4.09 9.83 -5.18
N SER A 32 -3.69 11.09 -5.20
CA SER A 32 -3.93 12.06 -4.12
C SER A 32 -4.99 13.04 -4.60
N ASN A 33 -6.11 13.09 -3.90
CA ASN A 33 -7.25 13.92 -4.25
C ASN A 33 -7.42 15.03 -3.22
N ILE A 34 -7.71 16.24 -3.69
CA ILE A 34 -8.12 17.37 -2.83
C ILE A 34 -9.58 17.63 -3.10
N ALA A 35 -10.41 17.45 -2.08
CA ALA A 35 -11.82 17.77 -2.16
C ALA A 35 -12.04 19.27 -2.38
N GLN A 36 -13.07 19.62 -3.12
CA GLN A 36 -13.49 21.01 -3.27
C GLN A 36 -14.71 21.30 -2.39
N ILE A 37 -14.67 22.42 -1.69
CA ILE A 37 -15.80 22.95 -0.93
C ILE A 37 -16.44 24.03 -1.78
N GLU A 38 -17.74 23.89 -2.07
CA GLU A 38 -18.47 24.84 -2.88
C GLU A 38 -19.27 25.80 -1.96
N VAL A 39 -18.95 27.08 -2.06
CA VAL A 39 -19.64 28.15 -1.32
C VAL A 39 -20.44 28.98 -2.29
N PRO A 40 -21.79 28.96 -2.26
CA PRO A 40 -22.61 29.79 -3.13
C PRO A 40 -22.53 31.26 -2.70
N PHE A 41 -22.18 32.14 -3.62
CA PHE A 41 -22.10 33.57 -3.38
C PHE A 41 -22.66 34.35 -4.56
N ARG A 42 -23.75 35.06 -4.34
CA ARG A 42 -24.38 36.00 -5.29
C ARG A 42 -24.55 35.47 -6.72
N GLY A 43 -25.09 34.24 -6.86
CA GLY A 43 -25.33 33.61 -8.18
C GLY A 43 -24.10 32.97 -8.83
N ARG A 44 -22.98 32.90 -8.10
CA ARG A 44 -21.76 32.14 -8.47
C ARG A 44 -21.38 31.19 -7.35
N VAL A 45 -20.68 30.13 -7.74
CA VAL A 45 -20.12 29.19 -6.76
C VAL A 45 -18.62 29.48 -6.64
N LEU A 46 -18.20 29.81 -5.43
CA LEU A 46 -16.78 29.92 -5.08
C LEU A 46 -16.28 28.55 -4.66
N LYS A 47 -15.21 28.07 -5.29
CA LYS A 47 -14.59 26.78 -4.96
C LYS A 47 -13.36 27.01 -4.10
N ILE A 48 -13.37 26.39 -2.91
CA ILE A 48 -12.28 26.45 -1.95
C ILE A 48 -11.68 25.04 -1.82
N ALA A 49 -10.37 24.93 -1.63
CA ALA A 49 -9.72 23.65 -1.37
C ALA A 49 -10.15 23.08 -0.02
N GLY A 50 -10.54 21.82 -0.01
CA GLY A 50 -10.88 21.06 1.19
C GLY A 50 -9.77 20.07 1.58
N ASP A 51 -10.17 18.98 2.22
CA ASP A 51 -9.25 17.97 2.74
C ASP A 51 -8.63 17.14 1.63
N ARG A 52 -7.40 16.65 1.90
CA ARG A 52 -6.69 15.73 1.02
C ARG A 52 -6.99 14.30 1.41
N THR A 53 -7.31 13.47 0.42
CA THR A 53 -7.52 12.03 0.57
C THR A 53 -6.60 11.26 -0.36
N PHE A 54 -6.27 10.03 0.03
CA PHE A 54 -5.47 9.11 -0.77
C PHE A 54 -6.31 7.89 -1.11
N ASP A 55 -6.22 7.46 -2.37
CA ASP A 55 -6.86 6.23 -2.82
C ASP A 55 -6.12 5.01 -2.27
N SER A 56 -6.76 3.84 -2.35
CA SER A 56 -6.13 2.57 -1.99
C SER A 56 -4.97 2.25 -2.93
N TRP A 57 -3.94 1.62 -2.39
CA TRP A 57 -2.78 1.19 -3.14
C TRP A 57 -2.96 -0.25 -3.58
N THR A 58 -3.04 -0.47 -4.89
CA THR A 58 -3.22 -1.80 -5.48
C THR A 58 -1.88 -2.36 -5.95
N VAL A 59 -1.58 -3.57 -5.53
CA VAL A 59 -0.37 -4.31 -5.87
C VAL A 59 -0.75 -5.65 -6.50
N THR A 60 -0.16 -5.97 -7.66
CA THR A 60 -0.33 -7.27 -8.32
C THR A 60 0.87 -8.15 -8.00
N VAL A 61 0.60 -9.32 -7.43
CA VAL A 61 1.61 -10.27 -6.97
C VAL A 61 1.47 -11.58 -7.77
N ILE A 62 2.60 -12.11 -8.21
CA ILE A 62 2.68 -13.46 -8.77
C ILE A 62 2.61 -14.45 -7.61
N ASN A 63 1.72 -15.41 -7.73
CA ASN A 63 1.60 -16.45 -6.72
C ASN A 63 2.76 -17.44 -6.80
N ASP A 64 3.37 -17.72 -5.65
CA ASP A 64 4.41 -18.73 -5.52
C ASP A 64 3.79 -20.09 -5.18
N THR A 65 4.48 -21.16 -5.52
CA THR A 65 4.06 -22.55 -5.22
C THR A 65 3.82 -22.80 -3.72
N ASP A 66 4.54 -22.09 -2.87
CA ASP A 66 4.42 -22.17 -1.41
C ASP A 66 3.31 -21.29 -0.83
N PHE A 67 2.67 -20.46 -1.63
CA PHE A 67 1.66 -19.48 -1.19
C PHE A 67 2.14 -18.57 -0.04
N ALA A 68 3.44 -18.42 0.13
CA ALA A 68 4.03 -17.74 1.28
C ALA A 68 3.59 -16.29 1.40
N ILE A 69 3.60 -15.54 0.28
CA ILE A 69 3.21 -14.12 0.28
C ILE A 69 1.72 -13.96 0.54
N ARG A 70 0.89 -14.79 -0.10
CA ARG A 70 -0.55 -14.77 0.11
C ARG A 70 -0.92 -15.07 1.56
N SER A 71 -0.34 -16.14 2.11
CA SER A 71 -0.54 -16.52 3.50
C SER A 71 -0.11 -15.43 4.49
N ALA A 72 0.97 -14.69 4.16
CA ALA A 72 1.40 -13.56 4.98
C ALA A 72 0.35 -12.44 5.02
N PHE A 73 -0.23 -12.07 3.88
CA PHE A 73 -1.31 -11.07 3.82
C PHE A 73 -2.59 -11.56 4.50
N GLU A 74 -2.97 -12.81 4.30
CA GLU A 74 -4.13 -13.42 4.96
C GLU A 74 -3.95 -13.47 6.49
N ASN A 75 -2.76 -13.81 6.96
CA ASN A 75 -2.42 -13.77 8.38
C ASN A 75 -2.44 -12.35 8.94
N TRP A 76 -1.95 -11.38 8.18
CA TRP A 76 -2.01 -9.98 8.58
C TRP A 76 -3.46 -9.51 8.71
N MET A 77 -4.31 -9.79 7.73
CA MET A 77 -5.75 -9.49 7.81
C MET A 77 -6.42 -10.22 8.99
N ASN A 78 -6.04 -11.47 9.23
CA ASN A 78 -6.56 -12.27 10.34
C ASN A 78 -6.11 -11.72 11.71
N THR A 79 -4.98 -11.04 11.78
CA THR A 79 -4.52 -10.33 12.99
C THR A 79 -5.36 -9.08 13.25
N ILE A 80 -5.81 -8.40 12.20
CA ILE A 80 -6.69 -7.23 12.31
C ILE A 80 -8.10 -7.65 12.71
N ASN A 81 -8.62 -8.70 12.08
CA ASN A 81 -9.93 -9.25 12.37
C ASN A 81 -9.93 -10.77 12.12
N LYS A 82 -10.00 -11.54 13.18
CA LYS A 82 -10.00 -13.01 13.11
C LYS A 82 -11.29 -13.54 12.49
N LEU A 83 -11.15 -14.44 11.53
CA LEU A 83 -12.27 -15.09 10.87
C LEU A 83 -13.14 -15.93 11.79
N SER A 84 -12.56 -16.47 12.89
CA SER A 84 -13.26 -17.43 13.76
C SER A 84 -14.19 -16.78 14.78
N ASP A 85 -13.80 -15.64 15.34
CA ASP A 85 -14.47 -15.01 16.48
C ASP A 85 -14.65 -13.50 16.35
N ASN A 86 -14.22 -12.93 15.24
CA ASN A 86 -14.23 -11.48 14.96
C ASN A 86 -13.49 -10.63 16.01
N THR A 87 -12.58 -11.25 16.77
CA THR A 87 -11.68 -10.52 17.65
C THR A 87 -10.46 -10.05 16.86
N GLY A 88 -9.85 -8.95 17.29
CA GLY A 88 -8.66 -8.43 16.61
C GLY A 88 -7.95 -7.35 17.41
N LEU A 89 -6.89 -6.81 16.83
CA LEU A 89 -6.13 -5.74 17.44
C LEU A 89 -6.91 -4.42 17.37
N VAL A 90 -7.14 -3.82 18.53
CA VAL A 90 -7.86 -2.54 18.65
C VAL A 90 -6.93 -1.35 18.40
N ASN A 91 -5.64 -1.50 18.71
CA ASN A 91 -4.68 -0.42 18.54
C ASN A 91 -4.16 -0.39 17.09
N PRO A 92 -4.39 0.71 16.32
CA PRO A 92 -3.92 0.86 14.95
C PRO A 92 -2.40 0.66 14.80
N ALA A 93 -1.61 1.18 15.73
CA ALA A 93 -0.16 1.05 15.71
C ALA A 93 0.34 -0.40 15.79
N ALA A 94 -0.51 -1.35 16.20
CA ALA A 94 -0.15 -2.76 16.30
C ALA A 94 -0.34 -3.54 14.99
N TYR A 95 -1.12 -3.02 14.04
CA TYR A 95 -1.36 -3.69 12.75
C TYR A 95 -0.97 -2.86 11.52
N GLN A 96 -0.73 -1.56 11.68
CA GLN A 96 -0.27 -0.70 10.60
C GLN A 96 1.24 -0.84 10.40
N SER A 97 1.69 -0.72 9.17
CA SER A 97 3.11 -0.83 8.80
C SER A 97 3.48 0.16 7.70
N ASP A 98 4.72 0.60 7.70
CA ASP A 98 5.25 1.45 6.64
C ASP A 98 5.70 0.62 5.44
N ALA A 99 5.39 1.11 4.25
CA ALA A 99 5.85 0.49 3.01
C ALA A 99 6.68 1.45 2.16
N PHE A 100 7.64 0.90 1.43
CA PHE A 100 8.52 1.67 0.55
C PHE A 100 8.43 1.16 -0.89
N VAL A 101 8.33 2.10 -1.83
CA VAL A 101 8.39 1.81 -3.26
C VAL A 101 9.54 2.59 -3.86
N PHE A 102 10.41 1.89 -4.57
CA PHE A 102 11.54 2.48 -5.27
C PHE A 102 11.27 2.45 -6.76
N GLN A 103 11.34 3.58 -7.40
CA GLN A 103 11.38 3.69 -8.84
C GLN A 103 12.85 3.65 -9.28
N LEU A 104 13.21 2.62 -10.05
CA LEU A 104 14.57 2.40 -10.52
C LEU A 104 14.72 2.91 -11.95
N ASP A 105 15.91 3.39 -12.28
CA ASP A 105 16.34 3.66 -13.65
C ASP A 105 16.80 2.37 -14.34
N ARG A 106 17.12 2.48 -15.62
CA ARG A 106 17.62 1.38 -16.46
C ARG A 106 18.93 0.78 -15.93
N ASP A 107 19.73 1.58 -15.25
CA ASP A 107 20.99 1.17 -14.62
C ASP A 107 20.81 0.62 -13.19
N GLY A 108 19.55 0.47 -12.72
CA GLY A 108 19.23 -0.01 -11.37
C GLY A 108 19.39 1.03 -10.26
N GLN A 109 19.67 2.29 -10.62
CA GLN A 109 19.75 3.38 -9.66
C GLN A 109 18.34 3.85 -9.24
N SER A 110 18.19 4.18 -7.95
CA SER A 110 16.93 4.70 -7.44
C SER A 110 16.74 6.15 -7.86
N ILE A 111 15.75 6.40 -8.75
CA ILE A 111 15.37 7.76 -9.19
C ILE A 111 14.51 8.43 -8.14
N ARG A 112 13.55 7.68 -7.59
CA ARG A 112 12.56 8.19 -6.65
C ARG A 112 12.15 7.10 -5.67
N LYS A 113 11.99 7.51 -4.41
CA LYS A 113 11.50 6.68 -3.32
C LYS A 113 10.19 7.24 -2.81
N TYR A 114 9.22 6.37 -2.66
CA TYR A 114 7.93 6.69 -2.05
C TYR A 114 7.84 5.97 -0.72
N ARG A 115 7.43 6.67 0.31
CA ARG A 115 7.11 6.08 1.61
C ARG A 115 5.62 6.20 1.84
N PHE A 116 5.01 5.09 2.13
CA PHE A 116 3.60 4.96 2.48
C PHE A 116 3.53 4.73 3.98
N TYR A 117 2.81 5.60 4.65
CA TYR A 117 2.69 5.56 6.11
C TYR A 117 1.41 4.86 6.52
N ASP A 118 1.51 4.11 7.63
CA ASP A 118 0.38 3.46 8.30
C ASP A 118 -0.47 2.63 7.35
N THR A 119 0.20 1.80 6.56
CA THR A 119 -0.43 0.96 5.55
C THR A 119 -0.96 -0.34 6.16
N PHE A 120 -2.14 -0.78 5.74
CA PHE A 120 -2.71 -2.06 6.13
C PHE A 120 -3.53 -2.67 4.99
N PRO A 121 -3.63 -4.02 4.89
CA PRO A 121 -4.38 -4.67 3.83
C PRO A 121 -5.88 -4.57 4.09
N THR A 122 -6.62 -4.17 3.05
CA THR A 122 -8.08 -4.13 3.05
C THR A 122 -8.70 -5.26 2.24
N GLN A 123 -7.99 -5.73 1.22
CA GLN A 123 -8.47 -6.81 0.38
C GLN A 123 -7.30 -7.63 -0.17
N VAL A 124 -7.45 -8.94 -0.12
CA VAL A 124 -6.65 -9.91 -0.88
C VAL A 124 -7.55 -10.48 -1.97
N GLY A 125 -7.19 -10.19 -3.22
CA GLY A 125 -8.01 -10.55 -4.37
C GLY A 125 -8.18 -12.07 -4.56
N PRO A 126 -9.20 -12.47 -5.33
CA PRO A 126 -9.44 -13.87 -5.64
C PRO A 126 -8.34 -14.43 -6.55
N ILE A 127 -8.18 -15.75 -6.51
CA ILE A 127 -7.41 -16.52 -7.49
C ILE A 127 -8.39 -17.38 -8.27
N GLU A 128 -8.35 -17.27 -9.59
CA GLU A 128 -9.14 -18.15 -10.44
C GLU A 128 -8.43 -19.50 -10.57
N LEU A 129 -9.13 -20.57 -10.22
CA LEU A 129 -8.65 -21.93 -10.34
C LEU A 129 -9.38 -22.62 -11.50
N SER A 130 -8.64 -23.02 -12.53
CA SER A 130 -9.14 -23.77 -13.67
C SER A 130 -8.21 -24.94 -13.94
N TYR A 131 -8.78 -26.09 -14.27
CA TYR A 131 -8.01 -27.29 -14.60
C TYR A 131 -7.16 -27.11 -15.88
N ASP A 132 -7.63 -26.30 -16.82
CA ASP A 132 -6.96 -26.03 -18.09
C ASP A 132 -6.06 -24.77 -18.05
N ALA A 133 -5.94 -24.11 -16.90
CA ALA A 133 -5.14 -22.90 -16.78
C ALA A 133 -3.64 -23.22 -16.90
N GLN A 134 -3.03 -22.80 -17.99
CA GLN A 134 -1.59 -22.93 -18.26
C GLN A 134 -0.80 -21.64 -17.93
N GLY A 135 -1.46 -20.66 -17.32
CA GLY A 135 -0.88 -19.36 -17.01
C GLY A 135 -0.28 -19.27 -15.61
N ILE A 136 0.57 -18.25 -15.42
CA ILE A 136 1.06 -17.88 -14.10
C ILE A 136 -0.12 -17.33 -13.29
N GLN A 137 -0.32 -17.85 -12.08
CA GLN A 137 -1.34 -17.34 -11.17
C GLN A 137 -0.90 -15.99 -10.59
N GLU A 138 -1.80 -15.03 -10.64
CA GLU A 138 -1.61 -13.69 -10.10
C GLU A 138 -2.78 -13.34 -9.19
N PHE A 139 -2.52 -12.58 -8.16
CA PHE A 139 -3.57 -12.01 -7.32
C PHE A 139 -3.25 -10.55 -7.01
N THR A 140 -4.29 -9.79 -6.70
CA THR A 140 -4.16 -8.39 -6.32
C THR A 140 -4.33 -8.24 -4.82
N VAL A 141 -3.56 -7.32 -4.24
CA VAL A 141 -3.70 -6.90 -2.86
C VAL A 141 -4.01 -5.41 -2.85
N GLU A 142 -5.07 -5.03 -2.16
CA GLU A 142 -5.38 -3.63 -1.90
C GLU A 142 -4.98 -3.27 -0.47
N LEU A 143 -4.23 -2.19 -0.39
CA LEU A 143 -3.68 -1.65 0.85
C LEU A 143 -4.22 -0.23 1.03
N GLN A 144 -4.77 0.06 2.20
CA GLN A 144 -5.11 1.42 2.57
C GLN A 144 -3.88 2.14 3.11
N VAL A 145 -3.74 3.41 2.77
CA VAL A 145 -2.60 4.25 3.12
C VAL A 145 -3.10 5.52 3.77
N GLN A 146 -2.50 5.95 4.88
CA GLN A 146 -2.88 7.20 5.52
C GLN A 146 -2.36 8.40 4.75
N TYR A 147 -1.07 8.40 4.43
CA TYR A 147 -0.47 9.44 3.60
C TYR A 147 0.80 8.93 2.92
N ILE A 148 1.22 9.67 1.89
CA ILE A 148 2.34 9.30 1.03
C ILE A 148 3.35 10.43 1.05
N GLU A 149 4.61 10.09 1.28
CA GLU A 149 5.73 11.00 1.19
C GLU A 149 6.64 10.63 0.02
N ILE A 150 7.08 11.63 -0.72
CA ILE A 150 8.02 11.47 -1.82
C ILE A 150 9.41 11.85 -1.32
N LEU A 151 10.34 10.90 -1.40
CA LEU A 151 11.72 11.10 -1.01
C LEU A 151 12.58 11.23 -2.28
N LYS A 152 13.42 12.26 -2.34
CA LYS A 152 14.39 12.43 -3.43
C LYS A 152 15.76 11.98 -2.94
N GLY A 153 16.27 10.87 -3.48
CA GLY A 153 17.47 10.25 -2.96
C GLY A 153 17.25 9.73 -1.53
N ASP A 154 18.13 10.08 -0.61
CA ASP A 154 18.05 9.67 0.80
C ASP A 154 17.41 10.72 1.72
N SER A 155 17.03 11.87 1.18
CA SER A 155 16.42 12.96 1.96
C SER A 155 14.93 13.10 1.67
N PRO A 156 14.08 13.35 2.67
CA PRO A 156 12.68 13.68 2.42
C PRO A 156 12.62 14.96 1.56
N VAL A 157 11.86 14.88 0.47
CA VAL A 157 11.43 16.09 -0.23
C VAL A 157 10.34 16.69 0.63
N SER A 158 10.73 17.60 1.51
CA SER A 158 9.78 18.44 2.23
C SER A 158 8.91 19.13 1.18
N GLY A 159 7.63 18.74 1.12
CA GLY A 159 6.62 19.43 0.31
C GLY A 159 6.18 20.75 0.95
N GLY A 160 7.01 21.33 1.79
CA GLY A 160 6.88 22.68 2.28
C GLY A 160 7.22 23.64 1.14
N VAL A 161 6.20 24.21 0.52
CA VAL A 161 6.34 25.45 -0.22
C VAL A 161 6.65 26.51 0.84
N ASP A 162 7.90 26.93 0.92
CA ASP A 162 8.24 28.18 1.60
C ASP A 162 7.49 29.31 0.87
N ILE A 163 6.35 29.70 1.42
CA ILE A 163 5.67 30.93 1.05
C ILE A 163 6.38 32.03 1.85
N SER A 164 7.47 32.53 1.32
CA SER A 164 8.02 33.81 1.74
C SER A 164 7.46 34.91 0.86
#